data_1b63468e16d974029c1d63b4bf0a4ea5
#
_entry.id   1b63468e16d974029c1d63b4bf0a4ea5
#
_cell.length_a   1.000
_cell.length_b   1.000
_cell.length_c   1.000
_cell.angle_alpha   90.00
_cell.angle_beta   90.00
_cell.angle_gamma   90.00
#
_symmetry.space_group_name_H-M   'P 1'
#
loop_
_entity.id
_entity.type
_entity.pdbx_description
1 polymer ?
#
loop_
_entity_poly.entity_id
_entity_poly.type
_entity_poly.pdbx_seq_one_letter_code
_entity_poly.pdbx_strand_id
1 'polypeptide(L)'
;MVEISTKERLVAEAMRLFGEQGYKATSVAQIEKAAGLTPGSGGLYHHFKSKEALLEAGIDRQLDRRRAMRDIRALFGGLGDLRNELTMMGRYLLTVLDEESQLLQIASSVPAGHLARLDTAYAALFDGLYAELADWVHGWAPDMGKAQAESIGALGVNALLGKRATSTVFRAPTATIADEDYIAEWTAVLATRIESLR
;
A
#
# COMPACT_ATOMS: atom_id res chain seq x y z
N MET A 1 -26.22 -7.93 -8.73
CA MET A 1 -24.80 -8.24 -9.02
C MET A 1 -24.32 -7.20 -10.01
N VAL A 2 -23.35 -6.35 -9.66
CA VAL A 2 -22.78 -5.39 -10.61
C VAL A 2 -21.90 -6.19 -11.57
N GLU A 3 -22.22 -6.14 -12.86
CA GLU A 3 -21.44 -6.82 -13.90
C GLU A 3 -20.10 -6.08 -14.07
N ILE A 4 -19.00 -6.74 -13.70
CA ILE A 4 -17.65 -6.18 -13.82
C ILE A 4 -17.32 -6.09 -15.33
N SER A 5 -17.01 -4.89 -15.80
CA SER A 5 -16.67 -4.66 -17.22
C SER A 5 -15.42 -5.44 -17.65
N THR A 6 -15.30 -5.74 -18.93
CA THR A 6 -14.10 -6.41 -19.49
C THR A 6 -12.84 -5.61 -19.22
N LYS A 7 -12.92 -4.27 -19.28
CA LYS A 7 -11.81 -3.37 -18.94
C LYS A 7 -11.34 -3.55 -17.50
N GLU A 8 -12.28 -3.63 -16.56
CA GLU A 8 -11.96 -3.82 -15.13
C GLU A 8 -11.38 -5.20 -14.83
N ARG A 9 -11.89 -6.26 -15.51
CA ARG A 9 -11.32 -7.60 -15.39
C ARG A 9 -9.89 -7.64 -15.90
N LEU A 10 -9.60 -7.03 -17.05
CA LEU A 10 -8.25 -6.93 -17.60
C LEU A 10 -7.29 -6.25 -16.61
N VAL A 11 -7.71 -5.12 -15.99
CA VAL A 11 -6.90 -4.42 -14.99
C VAL A 11 -6.65 -5.32 -13.77
N ALA A 12 -7.69 -5.93 -13.22
CA ALA A 12 -7.57 -6.76 -12.02
C ALA A 12 -6.64 -7.95 -12.23
N GLU A 13 -6.82 -8.69 -13.33
CA GLU A 13 -6.00 -9.87 -13.64
C GLU A 13 -4.57 -9.51 -14.02
N ALA A 14 -4.36 -8.38 -14.70
CA ALA A 14 -3.02 -7.89 -15.00
C ALA A 14 -2.25 -7.55 -13.74
N MET A 15 -2.85 -6.79 -12.80
CA MET A 15 -2.20 -6.41 -11.54
C MET A 15 -1.85 -7.66 -10.72
N ARG A 16 -2.75 -8.64 -10.65
CA ARG A 16 -2.49 -9.92 -9.98
C ARG A 16 -1.29 -10.64 -10.60
N LEU A 17 -1.28 -10.82 -11.93
CA LEU A 17 -0.21 -11.52 -12.64
C LEU A 17 1.14 -10.77 -12.55
N PHE A 18 1.11 -9.44 -12.63
CA PHE A 18 2.32 -8.63 -12.46
C PHE A 18 2.93 -8.79 -11.07
N GLY A 19 2.10 -8.88 -10.02
CA GLY A 19 2.58 -9.16 -8.67
C GLY A 19 3.13 -10.57 -8.50
N GLU A 20 2.43 -11.59 -9.01
CA GLU A 20 2.78 -13.01 -8.83
C GLU A 20 4.05 -13.43 -9.59
N GLN A 21 4.16 -13.05 -10.85
CA GLN A 21 5.24 -13.51 -11.75
C GLN A 21 6.16 -12.38 -12.25
N GLY A 22 5.84 -11.14 -11.92
CA GLY A 22 6.58 -9.96 -12.37
C GLY A 22 6.09 -9.40 -13.71
N TYR A 23 6.25 -8.08 -13.87
CA TYR A 23 5.80 -7.36 -15.05
C TYR A 23 6.38 -7.90 -16.36
N LYS A 24 7.70 -8.17 -16.41
CA LYS A 24 8.38 -8.63 -17.63
C LYS A 24 7.95 -10.04 -18.04
N ALA A 25 7.76 -10.93 -17.09
CA ALA A 25 7.40 -12.32 -17.33
C ALA A 25 5.92 -12.52 -17.71
N THR A 26 5.06 -11.55 -17.45
CA THR A 26 3.63 -11.61 -17.78
C THR A 26 3.40 -11.20 -19.22
N SER A 27 2.83 -12.09 -20.03
CA SER A 27 2.45 -11.82 -21.42
C SER A 27 1.01 -11.30 -21.55
N VAL A 28 0.72 -10.57 -22.64
CA VAL A 28 -0.64 -10.13 -22.97
C VAL A 28 -1.62 -11.31 -23.09
N ALA A 29 -1.20 -12.39 -23.73
CA ALA A 29 -2.03 -13.58 -23.89
C ALA A 29 -2.40 -14.24 -22.54
N GLN A 30 -1.50 -14.21 -21.55
CA GLN A 30 -1.82 -14.68 -20.19
C GLN A 30 -2.89 -13.80 -19.51
N ILE A 31 -2.76 -12.47 -19.66
CA ILE A 31 -3.74 -11.51 -19.11
C ILE A 31 -5.11 -11.70 -19.76
N GLU A 32 -5.17 -11.82 -21.09
CA GLU A 32 -6.40 -12.07 -21.84
C GLU A 32 -7.08 -13.36 -21.37
N LYS A 33 -6.30 -14.44 -21.24
CA LYS A 33 -6.80 -15.74 -20.73
C LYS A 33 -7.38 -15.60 -19.32
N ALA A 34 -6.67 -14.95 -18.43
CA ALA A 34 -7.12 -14.77 -17.06
C ALA A 34 -8.38 -13.91 -16.97
N ALA A 35 -8.50 -12.89 -17.82
CA ALA A 35 -9.69 -12.04 -17.92
C ALA A 35 -10.88 -12.69 -18.68
N GLY A 36 -10.76 -13.96 -19.09
CA GLY A 36 -11.82 -14.69 -19.82
C GLY A 36 -11.96 -14.28 -21.28
N LEU A 37 -10.89 -13.75 -21.88
CA LEU A 37 -10.81 -13.45 -23.31
C LEU A 37 -10.04 -14.57 -24.06
N THR A 38 -10.17 -14.60 -25.38
CA THR A 38 -9.39 -15.51 -26.23
C THR A 38 -7.93 -15.04 -26.24
N PRO A 39 -6.97 -15.86 -25.78
CA PRO A 39 -5.56 -15.48 -25.73
C PRO A 39 -4.99 -15.15 -27.12
N GLY A 40 -4.28 -14.04 -27.24
CA GLY A 40 -3.65 -13.62 -28.49
C GLY A 40 -4.60 -13.04 -29.55
N SER A 41 -5.89 -12.86 -29.21
CA SER A 41 -6.87 -12.24 -30.12
C SER A 41 -6.72 -10.72 -30.23
N GLY A 42 -5.89 -10.13 -29.39
CA GLY A 42 -5.76 -8.67 -29.31
C GLY A 42 -6.89 -7.99 -28.54
N GLY A 43 -7.70 -8.73 -27.80
CA GLY A 43 -8.81 -8.21 -27.01
C GLY A 43 -8.39 -7.15 -26.00
N LEU A 44 -7.18 -7.25 -25.44
CA LEU A 44 -6.58 -6.23 -24.58
C LEU A 44 -6.46 -4.89 -25.33
N TYR A 45 -6.01 -4.90 -26.57
CA TYR A 45 -5.72 -3.69 -27.34
C TYR A 45 -6.95 -2.89 -27.75
N HIS A 46 -8.16 -3.47 -27.63
CA HIS A 46 -9.40 -2.71 -27.72
C HIS A 46 -9.64 -1.75 -26.55
N HIS A 47 -9.00 -2.02 -25.39
CA HIS A 47 -9.17 -1.25 -24.17
C HIS A 47 -7.93 -0.44 -23.77
N PHE A 48 -6.74 -0.95 -24.09
CA PHE A 48 -5.44 -0.36 -23.68
C PHE A 48 -4.46 -0.38 -24.83
N LYS A 49 -3.74 0.71 -25.05
CA LYS A 49 -2.75 0.85 -26.13
C LYS A 49 -1.53 -0.08 -25.98
N SER A 50 -1.23 -0.48 -24.74
CA SER A 50 -0.07 -1.30 -24.40
C SER A 50 -0.24 -1.97 -23.04
N LYS A 51 0.63 -2.96 -22.75
CA LYS A 51 0.74 -3.57 -21.41
C LYS A 51 1.13 -2.55 -20.35
N GLU A 52 1.93 -1.54 -20.71
CA GLU A 52 2.29 -0.43 -19.83
C GLU A 52 1.08 0.45 -19.49
N ALA A 53 0.27 0.84 -20.48
CA ALA A 53 -0.96 1.60 -20.25
C ALA A 53 -1.96 0.84 -19.37
N LEU A 54 -1.98 -0.49 -19.44
CA LEU A 54 -2.78 -1.33 -18.55
C LEU A 54 -2.25 -1.30 -17.11
N LEU A 55 -0.93 -1.37 -16.92
CA LEU A 55 -0.31 -1.23 -15.61
C LEU A 55 -0.58 0.15 -15.01
N GLU A 56 -0.42 1.22 -15.79
CA GLU A 56 -0.74 2.59 -15.35
C GLU A 56 -2.19 2.72 -14.87
N ALA A 57 -3.14 2.15 -15.61
CA ALA A 57 -4.55 2.16 -15.21
C ALA A 57 -4.79 1.37 -13.91
N GLY A 58 -4.04 0.30 -13.67
CA GLY A 58 -4.07 -0.45 -12.41
C GLY A 58 -3.55 0.38 -11.23
N ILE A 59 -2.46 1.07 -11.42
CA ILE A 59 -1.86 1.98 -10.44
C ILE A 59 -2.84 3.12 -10.10
N ASP A 60 -3.41 3.77 -11.11
CA ASP A 60 -4.37 4.86 -10.91
C ASP A 60 -5.59 4.40 -10.11
N ARG A 61 -6.13 3.21 -10.41
CA ARG A 61 -7.25 2.62 -9.67
C ARG A 61 -6.91 2.40 -8.18
N GLN A 62 -5.71 1.95 -7.85
CA GLN A 62 -5.28 1.78 -6.47
C GLN A 62 -5.14 3.13 -5.75
N LEU A 63 -4.54 4.13 -6.41
CA LEU A 63 -4.42 5.47 -5.86
C LEU A 63 -5.78 6.13 -5.59
N ASP A 64 -6.75 5.97 -6.49
CA ASP A 64 -8.10 6.51 -6.32
C ASP A 64 -8.85 5.83 -5.16
N ARG A 65 -8.76 4.50 -5.04
CA ARG A 65 -9.33 3.76 -3.91
C ARG A 65 -8.76 4.24 -2.58
N ARG A 66 -7.47 4.50 -2.54
CA ARG A 66 -6.78 4.97 -1.35
C ARG A 66 -7.19 6.39 -0.93
N ARG A 67 -7.47 7.30 -1.89
CA ARG A 67 -8.01 8.63 -1.58
C ARG A 67 -9.34 8.54 -0.86
N ALA A 68 -10.24 7.65 -1.32
CA ALA A 68 -11.52 7.41 -0.67
C ALA A 68 -11.38 6.86 0.76
N MET A 69 -10.38 6.00 1.01
CA MET A 69 -10.12 5.43 2.35
C MET A 69 -9.62 6.48 3.36
N ARG A 70 -8.89 7.51 2.92
CA ARG A 70 -8.41 8.59 3.80
C ARG A 70 -9.54 9.37 4.46
N ASP A 71 -10.63 9.60 3.75
CA ASP A 71 -11.77 10.36 4.25
C ASP A 71 -12.47 9.64 5.40
N ILE A 72 -12.50 8.31 5.38
CA ILE A 72 -13.07 7.49 6.44
C ILE A 72 -12.26 7.59 7.73
N ARG A 73 -10.93 7.66 7.64
CA ARG A 73 -10.05 7.77 8.81
C ARG A 73 -10.27 9.06 9.60
N ALA A 74 -10.56 10.17 8.93
CA ALA A 74 -10.80 11.46 9.58
C ALA A 74 -11.97 11.40 10.57
N LEU A 75 -12.86 10.41 10.45
CA LEU A 75 -13.99 10.19 11.34
C LEU A 75 -13.60 9.54 12.68
N PHE A 76 -12.42 8.95 12.80
CA PHE A 76 -11.97 8.22 13.99
C PHE A 76 -10.98 9.02 14.87
N GLY A 77 -10.52 10.19 14.42
CA GLY A 77 -9.61 11.03 15.19
C GLY A 77 -10.31 11.61 16.44
N GLY A 78 -9.64 11.54 17.60
CA GLY A 78 -10.15 12.12 18.86
C GLY A 78 -11.17 11.26 19.60
N LEU A 79 -11.35 9.99 19.23
CA LEU A 79 -12.33 9.09 19.86
C LEU A 79 -11.79 8.29 21.04
N GLY A 80 -10.53 8.42 21.39
CA GLY A 80 -9.92 7.60 22.43
C GLY A 80 -8.69 8.21 23.10
N ASP A 81 -7.99 7.37 23.84
CA ASP A 81 -6.65 7.69 24.34
C ASP A 81 -5.58 7.38 23.28
N LEU A 82 -4.36 7.89 23.50
CA LEU A 82 -3.22 7.72 22.59
C LEU A 82 -2.98 6.26 22.19
N ARG A 83 -3.06 5.31 23.13
CA ARG A 83 -2.74 3.90 22.88
C ARG A 83 -3.82 3.25 22.03
N ASN A 84 -5.07 3.53 22.28
CA ASN A 84 -6.19 3.04 21.48
C ASN A 84 -6.12 3.59 20.06
N GLU A 85 -5.87 4.89 19.90
CA GLU A 85 -5.75 5.50 18.58
C GLU A 85 -4.54 4.97 17.80
N LEU A 86 -3.37 4.79 18.43
CA LEU A 86 -2.20 4.16 17.81
C LEU A 86 -2.48 2.72 17.41
N THR A 87 -3.17 1.94 18.24
CA THR A 87 -3.55 0.56 17.89
C THR A 87 -4.44 0.53 16.64
N MET A 88 -5.44 1.41 16.58
CA MET A 88 -6.31 1.54 15.40
C MET A 88 -5.52 1.98 14.17
N MET A 89 -4.60 2.94 14.33
CA MET A 89 -3.73 3.41 13.26
C MET A 89 -2.81 2.28 12.76
N GLY A 90 -2.21 1.50 13.65
CA GLY A 90 -1.37 0.36 13.28
C GLY A 90 -2.13 -0.68 12.46
N ARG A 91 -3.34 -1.04 12.87
CA ARG A 91 -4.23 -1.94 12.10
C ARG A 91 -4.58 -1.37 10.73
N TYR A 92 -4.94 -0.10 10.68
CA TYR A 92 -5.23 0.60 9.43
C TYR A 92 -4.03 0.60 8.48
N LEU A 93 -2.83 0.96 8.96
CA LEU A 93 -1.62 0.97 8.16
C LEU A 93 -1.26 -0.43 7.64
N LEU A 94 -1.40 -1.48 8.45
CA LEU A 94 -1.19 -2.85 7.98
C LEU A 94 -2.21 -3.24 6.90
N THR A 95 -3.47 -2.86 7.05
CA THR A 95 -4.50 -3.10 6.03
C THR A 95 -4.16 -2.39 4.71
N VAL A 96 -3.71 -1.12 4.78
CA VAL A 96 -3.26 -0.38 3.59
C VAL A 96 -2.07 -1.08 2.93
N LEU A 97 -1.07 -1.52 3.69
CA LEU A 97 0.08 -2.23 3.17
C LEU A 97 -0.29 -3.59 2.54
N ASP A 98 -1.26 -4.30 3.09
CA ASP A 98 -1.79 -5.54 2.52
C ASP A 98 -2.53 -5.28 1.20
N GLU A 99 -3.35 -4.26 1.15
CA GLU A 99 -4.06 -3.86 -0.06
C GLU A 99 -3.11 -3.40 -1.18
N GLU A 100 -2.00 -2.76 -0.82
CA GLU A 100 -0.96 -2.32 -1.75
C GLU A 100 0.12 -3.39 -2.01
N SER A 101 -0.04 -4.59 -1.45
CA SER A 101 0.96 -5.67 -1.57
C SER A 101 1.30 -6.03 -3.02
N GLN A 102 0.31 -6.02 -3.93
CA GLN A 102 0.53 -6.24 -5.36
C GLN A 102 1.42 -5.16 -5.97
N LEU A 103 1.19 -3.90 -5.60
CA LEU A 103 2.02 -2.79 -6.05
C LEU A 103 3.46 -2.94 -5.54
N LEU A 104 3.65 -3.29 -4.27
CA LEU A 104 4.97 -3.55 -3.69
C LEU A 104 5.71 -4.70 -4.40
N GLN A 105 5.00 -5.78 -4.75
CA GLN A 105 5.57 -6.91 -5.51
C GLN A 105 5.95 -6.49 -6.93
N ILE A 106 5.11 -5.73 -7.62
CA ILE A 106 5.41 -5.22 -8.96
C ILE A 106 6.70 -4.39 -8.92
N ALA A 107 6.83 -3.50 -7.95
CA ALA A 107 8.02 -2.66 -7.83
C ALA A 107 9.30 -3.43 -7.56
N SER A 108 9.24 -4.43 -6.71
CA SER A 108 10.42 -5.27 -6.45
C SER A 108 10.91 -5.99 -7.70
N SER A 109 10.04 -6.15 -8.72
CA SER A 109 10.32 -6.85 -9.98
C SER A 109 10.70 -5.93 -11.15
N VAL A 110 10.51 -4.61 -11.00
CA VAL A 110 10.79 -3.61 -12.04
C VAL A 110 11.96 -2.75 -11.58
N PRO A 111 13.06 -2.63 -12.36
CA PRO A 111 14.15 -1.73 -12.00
C PRO A 111 13.68 -0.28 -11.86
N ALA A 112 14.20 0.42 -10.85
CA ALA A 112 13.90 1.83 -10.63
C ALA A 112 14.12 2.67 -11.90
N GLY A 113 13.24 3.62 -12.16
CA GLY A 113 13.29 4.49 -13.35
C GLY A 113 12.76 3.87 -14.65
N HIS A 114 12.40 2.57 -14.67
CA HIS A 114 11.84 1.94 -15.87
C HIS A 114 10.37 2.29 -16.13
N LEU A 115 9.64 2.67 -15.10
CA LEU A 115 8.24 3.06 -15.16
C LEU A 115 8.02 4.28 -14.27
N ALA A 116 8.20 5.48 -14.83
CA ALA A 116 8.09 6.73 -14.09
C ALA A 116 6.77 6.88 -13.34
N ARG A 117 5.68 6.30 -13.88
CA ARG A 117 4.37 6.30 -13.22
C ARG A 117 4.37 5.44 -11.96
N LEU A 118 5.08 4.32 -11.97
CA LEU A 118 5.22 3.44 -10.81
C LEU A 118 6.03 4.15 -9.71
N ASP A 119 7.15 4.78 -10.07
CA ASP A 119 7.98 5.55 -9.13
C ASP A 119 7.17 6.70 -8.49
N THR A 120 6.36 7.41 -9.29
CA THR A 120 5.45 8.46 -8.79
C THR A 120 4.38 7.90 -7.84
N ALA A 121 3.80 6.75 -8.18
CA ALA A 121 2.80 6.11 -7.33
C ALA A 121 3.37 5.66 -5.98
N TYR A 122 4.61 5.16 -5.98
CA TYR A 122 5.33 4.81 -4.77
C TYR A 122 5.62 6.02 -3.89
N ALA A 123 6.21 7.07 -4.45
CA ALA A 123 6.46 8.30 -3.72
C ALA A 123 5.17 8.80 -3.07
N ALA A 124 4.07 8.89 -3.83
CA ALA A 124 2.78 9.32 -3.31
C ALA A 124 2.22 8.38 -2.22
N LEU A 125 2.48 7.06 -2.31
CA LEU A 125 2.07 6.09 -1.29
C LEU A 125 2.81 6.35 0.02
N PHE A 126 4.13 6.36 -0.03
CA PHE A 126 4.95 6.46 1.16
C PHE A 126 4.90 7.85 1.79
N ASP A 127 5.00 8.91 0.99
CA ASP A 127 4.88 10.28 1.47
C ASP A 127 3.53 10.49 2.19
N GLY A 128 2.46 9.92 1.64
CA GLY A 128 1.15 9.95 2.29
C GLY A 128 1.13 9.24 3.64
N LEU A 129 1.68 8.01 3.75
CA LEU A 129 1.71 7.26 5.00
C LEU A 129 2.58 7.94 6.06
N TYR A 130 3.73 8.46 5.67
CA TYR A 130 4.62 9.20 6.57
C TYR A 130 3.96 10.48 7.10
N ALA A 131 3.37 11.27 6.20
CA ALA A 131 2.67 12.50 6.59
C ALA A 131 1.49 12.21 7.52
N GLU A 132 0.70 11.19 7.21
CA GLU A 132 -0.44 10.80 8.03
C GLU A 132 -0.06 10.45 9.46
N LEU A 133 0.95 9.61 9.65
CA LEU A 133 1.37 9.24 11.00
C LEU A 133 2.08 10.39 11.71
N ALA A 134 2.85 11.21 11.00
CA ALA A 134 3.49 12.42 11.56
C ALA A 134 2.46 13.44 12.06
N ASP A 135 1.40 13.69 11.30
CA ASP A 135 0.31 14.60 11.69
C ASP A 135 -0.42 14.09 12.95
N TRP A 136 -0.61 12.77 13.07
CA TRP A 136 -1.16 12.16 14.27
C TRP A 136 -0.25 12.34 15.48
N VAL A 137 1.04 12.05 15.32
CA VAL A 137 2.05 12.23 16.39
C VAL A 137 2.08 13.68 16.86
N HIS A 138 2.07 14.64 15.92
CA HIS A 138 2.05 16.06 16.24
C HIS A 138 0.75 16.46 16.96
N GLY A 139 -0.39 15.91 16.55
CA GLY A 139 -1.69 16.16 17.21
C GLY A 139 -1.69 15.74 18.68
N TRP A 140 -1.00 14.65 19.03
CA TRP A 140 -0.89 14.16 20.41
C TRP A 140 0.20 14.86 21.24
N ALA A 141 1.20 15.44 20.64
CA ALA A 141 2.25 16.20 21.29
C ALA A 141 2.54 17.50 20.51
N PRO A 142 1.65 18.51 20.62
CA PRO A 142 1.75 19.75 19.82
C PRO A 142 3.03 20.55 20.07
N ASP A 143 3.62 20.42 21.26
CA ASP A 143 4.88 21.09 21.63
C ASP A 143 6.11 20.45 20.96
N MET A 144 5.93 19.27 20.36
CA MET A 144 6.98 18.59 19.59
C MET A 144 7.25 19.34 18.29
N GLY A 145 8.52 19.55 17.96
CA GLY A 145 8.91 20.11 16.68
C GLY A 145 8.49 19.20 15.50
N LYS A 146 8.05 19.80 14.39
CA LYS A 146 7.57 19.08 13.19
C LYS A 146 8.54 17.99 12.71
N ALA A 147 9.84 18.31 12.60
CA ALA A 147 10.85 17.34 12.18
C ALA A 147 10.93 16.10 13.11
N GLN A 148 10.64 16.26 14.38
CA GLN A 148 10.62 15.17 15.34
C GLN A 148 9.38 14.29 15.15
N ALA A 149 8.21 14.90 14.91
CA ALA A 149 6.97 14.18 14.57
C ALA A 149 7.13 13.38 13.27
N GLU A 150 7.74 13.99 12.26
CA GLU A 150 8.07 13.32 10.98
C GLU A 150 9.00 12.12 11.19
N SER A 151 10.03 12.26 12.05
CA SER A 151 10.96 11.16 12.33
C SER A 151 10.28 9.99 13.05
N ILE A 152 9.39 10.27 14.02
CA ILE A 152 8.63 9.24 14.74
C ILE A 152 7.62 8.58 13.79
N GLY A 153 6.95 9.36 12.96
CA GLY A 153 6.03 8.85 11.93
C GLY A 153 6.73 7.91 10.95
N ALA A 154 7.89 8.32 10.44
CA ALA A 154 8.70 7.50 9.54
C ALA A 154 9.16 6.19 10.20
N LEU A 155 9.61 6.24 11.46
CA LEU A 155 9.98 5.05 12.22
C LEU A 155 8.79 4.09 12.35
N GLY A 156 7.62 4.61 12.70
CA GLY A 156 6.41 3.81 12.87
C GLY A 156 5.97 3.13 11.57
N VAL A 157 5.92 3.88 10.45
CA VAL A 157 5.55 3.33 9.14
C VAL A 157 6.58 2.28 8.69
N ASN A 158 7.88 2.57 8.82
CA ASN A 158 8.94 1.65 8.38
C ASN A 158 8.94 0.33 9.17
N ALA A 159 8.59 0.35 10.45
CA ALA A 159 8.46 -0.86 11.24
C ALA A 159 7.36 -1.79 10.69
N LEU A 160 6.17 -1.23 10.39
CA LEU A 160 5.06 -1.98 9.81
C LEU A 160 5.35 -2.43 8.37
N LEU A 161 5.97 -1.56 7.57
CA LEU A 161 6.41 -1.89 6.22
C LEU A 161 7.43 -3.04 6.24
N GLY A 162 8.42 -3.00 7.14
CA GLY A 162 9.41 -4.06 7.31
C GLY A 162 8.77 -5.40 7.61
N LYS A 163 7.77 -5.43 8.50
CA LYS A 163 6.98 -6.64 8.81
C LYS A 163 6.33 -7.22 7.54
N ARG A 164 5.72 -6.39 6.70
CA ARG A 164 5.06 -6.86 5.46
C ARG A 164 6.05 -7.19 4.35
N ALA A 165 7.07 -6.36 4.15
CA ALA A 165 8.07 -6.57 3.09
C ALA A 165 8.81 -7.92 3.25
N THR A 166 9.06 -8.34 4.48
CA THR A 166 9.77 -9.59 4.75
C THR A 166 9.03 -10.80 4.19
N SER A 167 7.71 -10.86 4.32
CA SER A 167 6.91 -11.96 3.79
C SER A 167 6.54 -11.75 2.32
N THR A 168 6.20 -10.55 1.93
CA THR A 168 5.62 -10.21 0.61
C THR A 168 6.70 -10.09 -0.47
N VAL A 169 7.78 -9.34 -0.18
CA VAL A 169 8.84 -9.04 -1.14
C VAL A 169 9.94 -10.10 -1.11
N PHE A 170 10.44 -10.43 0.09
CA PHE A 170 11.55 -11.37 0.24
C PHE A 170 11.10 -12.83 0.30
N ARG A 171 9.79 -13.10 0.43
CA ARG A 171 9.23 -14.46 0.55
C ARG A 171 9.95 -15.29 1.63
N ALA A 172 10.54 -14.61 2.61
CA ALA A 172 11.26 -15.28 3.69
C ALA A 172 10.26 -15.85 4.70
N PRO A 173 10.47 -17.09 5.17
CA PRO A 173 9.75 -17.59 6.33
C PRO A 173 10.20 -16.76 7.54
N THR A 174 9.43 -15.76 7.90
CA THR A 174 9.67 -14.98 9.10
C THR A 174 9.10 -15.70 10.31
N ALA A 175 9.77 -15.54 11.46
CA ALA A 175 9.15 -15.87 12.74
C ALA A 175 7.79 -15.15 12.76
N THR A 176 6.73 -15.92 12.77
CA THR A 176 5.37 -15.41 12.60
C THR A 176 4.88 -14.80 13.91
N ILE A 177 5.36 -13.58 14.20
CA ILE A 177 4.71 -12.76 15.22
C ILE A 177 3.34 -12.38 14.65
N ALA A 178 2.28 -12.75 15.35
CA ALA A 178 0.93 -12.38 14.96
C ALA A 178 0.80 -10.85 14.79
N ASP A 179 -0.09 -10.40 13.92
CA ASP A 179 -0.24 -8.97 13.65
C ASP A 179 -0.66 -8.19 14.91
N GLU A 180 -1.55 -8.77 15.71
CA GLU A 180 -1.99 -8.15 16.97
C GLU A 180 -0.87 -8.00 17.98
N ASP A 181 0.01 -9.01 18.13
CA ASP A 181 1.17 -8.93 19.02
C ASP A 181 2.16 -7.88 18.54
N TYR A 182 2.40 -7.81 17.22
CA TYR A 182 3.28 -6.80 16.64
C TYR A 182 2.73 -5.40 16.83
N ILE A 183 1.43 -5.20 16.61
CA ILE A 183 0.77 -3.91 16.81
C ILE A 183 0.80 -3.51 18.29
N ALA A 184 0.64 -4.45 19.21
CA ALA A 184 0.71 -4.16 20.65
C ALA A 184 2.09 -3.59 21.03
N GLU A 185 3.18 -4.23 20.60
CA GLU A 185 4.55 -3.74 20.83
C GLU A 185 4.84 -2.43 20.10
N TRP A 186 4.42 -2.31 18.85
CA TRP A 186 4.54 -1.10 18.06
C TRP A 186 3.84 0.08 18.75
N THR A 187 2.62 -0.14 19.25
CA THR A 187 1.85 0.85 20.01
C THR A 187 2.56 1.23 21.30
N ALA A 188 3.06 0.25 22.06
CA ALA A 188 3.75 0.51 23.32
C ALA A 188 5.00 1.38 23.13
N VAL A 189 5.82 1.08 22.11
CA VAL A 189 7.04 1.82 21.79
C VAL A 189 6.71 3.27 21.38
N LEU A 190 5.77 3.46 20.45
CA LEU A 190 5.42 4.80 19.98
C LEU A 190 4.72 5.62 21.06
N ALA A 191 3.79 5.03 21.82
CA ALA A 191 3.11 5.72 22.90
C ALA A 191 4.11 6.21 23.96
N THR A 192 5.01 5.34 24.41
CA THR A 192 6.05 5.71 25.38
C THR A 192 6.90 6.87 24.87
N ARG A 193 7.28 6.84 23.58
CA ARG A 193 8.06 7.93 22.99
C ARG A 193 7.29 9.24 22.93
N ILE A 194 6.04 9.20 22.48
CA ILE A 194 5.17 10.38 22.38
C ILE A 194 4.88 10.96 23.77
N GLU A 195 4.53 10.11 24.77
CA GLU A 195 4.28 10.50 26.15
C GLU A 195 5.50 11.18 26.80
N SER A 196 6.72 10.77 26.45
CA SER A 196 7.95 11.39 26.95
C SER A 196 8.26 12.78 26.39
N LEU A 197 7.50 13.24 25.40
CA LEU A 197 7.68 14.51 24.69
C LEU A 197 6.51 15.49 24.91
N ARG A 198 5.55 15.12 25.72
CA ARG A 198 4.49 15.97 26.26
C ARG A 198 5.03 16.68 27.51
#